data_ea8d6a9b6bff693e068efe4e745c8bd4
#
_entry.id   ea8d6a9b6bff693e068efe4e745c8bd4
#
_cell.length_a   1.000
_cell.length_b   1.000
_cell.length_c   1.000
_cell.angle_alpha   90.00
_cell.angle_beta   90.00
_cell.angle_gamma   90.00
#
_symmetry.space_group_name_H-M   'P 1'
#
loop_
_entity.id
_entity.type
_entity.pdbx_description
1 polymer ?
#
loop_
_entity_poly.entity_id
_entity_poly.type
_entity_poly.pdbx_seq_one_letter_code
_entity_poly.pdbx_strand_id
1 'polypeptide(L)'
;MTKTTLEQFEKWLLKKEDVALEFKEAKNGFDARQSLPDYCAALANEGGGKLILGVDDKGTVVGTKAFDGTVNKLSHELFTKIKIRVDVEELGHPHGRVLIFHVPGRLRGQRVRSTGKYLYPMRMGDSLAEMDDIKTREILNEDSADFTAMIVPGLSFDGLDEKAIEQLKQKWADESKRKDYLSFDDKKVLRNIGLIHDHGITYAGLILLGKSEVITRYLPDAEIIFEWRNNPKQTHYDFRKNWRASFAGIDDEIWNTINARNLRIPFQQGFFQREVWAFDEKSIREAVHNAVMHRDYLIKGRSIFIKASPEEFHIESPGGFPPGITLENVLHKKEWRNRVLAEAFEKIGLAERSSQGLDDIFEKAIRDGKGLPDLSKSDSSTVCLRIPAQVKDKDFILYLERITNERQVHLSFEEIFELEKIRESQKTGNIEFKNKFLQLGIIEQTGRTKGARYILSHKYYVHKGKSGVYTRLLGTSREYKKEVILQHLRKNEKGLARDFQDIFNELRATDVSNLLRELKQDGKIVHEGSRKTGYWRLK
;
A
#
# COMPACT_ATOMS: atom_id res chain seq x y z
N MET A 1 -10.81 22.96 17.15
CA MET A 1 -10.61 21.51 17.05
C MET A 1 -11.76 20.78 17.71
N THR A 2 -12.25 19.72 17.10
CA THR A 2 -13.14 18.75 17.75
C THR A 2 -12.35 18.04 18.86
N LYS A 3 -12.87 18.03 20.08
CA LYS A 3 -12.21 17.33 21.20
C LYS A 3 -12.15 15.83 20.92
N THR A 4 -11.04 15.22 21.29
CA THR A 4 -10.83 13.77 21.18
C THR A 4 -11.85 13.02 22.05
N THR A 5 -12.59 12.09 21.47
CA THR A 5 -13.49 11.22 22.22
C THR A 5 -12.72 10.07 22.87
N LEU A 6 -13.24 9.51 23.97
CA LEU A 6 -12.65 8.32 24.60
C LEU A 6 -12.54 7.15 23.60
N GLU A 7 -13.54 6.97 22.75
CA GLU A 7 -13.50 5.91 21.72
C GLU A 7 -12.38 6.10 20.69
N GLN A 8 -12.11 7.34 20.29
CA GLN A 8 -10.98 7.66 19.39
C GLN A 8 -9.64 7.41 20.09
N PHE A 9 -9.54 7.79 21.36
CA PHE A 9 -8.34 7.57 22.15
C PHE A 9 -8.07 6.07 22.35
N GLU A 10 -9.06 5.27 22.69
CA GLU A 10 -8.95 3.81 22.82
C GLU A 10 -8.47 3.15 21.52
N LYS A 11 -8.91 3.65 20.36
CA LYS A 11 -8.39 3.17 19.06
C LYS A 11 -6.91 3.46 18.88
N TRP A 12 -6.39 4.56 19.44
CA TRP A 12 -4.94 4.84 19.37
C TRP A 12 -4.14 3.92 20.30
N LEU A 13 -4.65 3.60 21.49
CA LEU A 13 -3.99 2.66 22.40
C LEU A 13 -3.83 1.24 21.80
N LEU A 14 -4.71 0.85 20.86
CA LEU A 14 -4.62 -0.42 20.15
C LEU A 14 -3.55 -0.42 19.05
N LYS A 15 -3.08 0.75 18.61
CA LYS A 15 -1.98 0.89 17.67
C LYS A 15 -0.66 0.80 18.42
N LYS A 16 0.36 0.21 17.78
CA LYS A 16 1.75 0.37 18.24
C LYS A 16 2.21 1.79 17.93
N GLU A 17 3.19 2.26 18.69
CA GLU A 17 3.92 3.48 18.33
C GLU A 17 4.40 3.41 16.88
N ASP A 18 4.21 4.50 16.16
CA ASP A 18 4.63 4.66 14.77
C ASP A 18 5.20 6.07 14.58
N VAL A 19 5.55 6.44 13.35
CA VAL A 19 6.11 7.77 13.05
C VAL A 19 5.18 8.93 13.43
N ALA A 20 3.88 8.69 13.57
CA ALA A 20 2.86 9.70 13.88
C ALA A 20 2.26 9.59 15.30
N LEU A 21 2.66 8.58 16.07
CA LEU A 21 2.11 8.34 17.40
C LEU A 21 3.22 7.97 18.40
N GLU A 22 3.31 8.72 19.49
CA GLU A 22 4.31 8.54 20.55
C GLU A 22 3.65 8.53 21.91
N PHE A 23 3.92 7.51 22.72
CA PHE A 23 3.47 7.40 24.11
C PHE A 23 4.62 7.69 25.08
N LYS A 24 4.30 8.35 26.19
CA LYS A 24 5.24 8.56 27.31
C LYS A 24 4.50 8.43 28.63
N GLU A 25 5.06 7.64 29.53
CA GLU A 25 4.48 7.42 30.85
C GLU A 25 4.33 8.72 31.63
N ALA A 26 5.38 9.52 31.73
CA ALA A 26 5.39 10.88 32.32
C ALA A 26 4.57 11.04 33.60
N LYS A 27 4.52 10.00 34.46
CA LYS A 27 3.67 9.95 35.68
C LYS A 27 3.76 11.20 36.56
N ASN A 28 4.98 11.63 36.88
CA ASN A 28 5.22 12.71 37.81
C ASN A 28 5.58 14.05 37.17
N GLY A 29 5.94 14.05 35.89
CA GLY A 29 6.36 15.21 35.11
C GLY A 29 6.96 14.86 33.79
N PHE A 30 7.15 15.87 32.93
CA PHE A 30 7.83 15.74 31.65
C PHE A 30 8.69 16.98 31.43
N ASP A 31 9.89 16.79 30.85
CA ASP A 31 10.81 17.90 30.68
C ASP A 31 10.33 18.89 29.60
N ALA A 32 9.91 20.06 30.04
CA ALA A 32 9.42 21.15 29.22
C ALA A 32 10.54 21.88 28.46
N ARG A 33 11.80 21.76 28.87
CA ARG A 33 12.91 22.56 28.33
C ARG A 33 13.55 21.89 27.13
N GLN A 34 13.78 20.59 27.20
CA GLN A 34 14.49 19.82 26.18
C GLN A 34 13.58 18.77 25.52
N SER A 35 13.05 17.83 26.30
CA SER A 35 12.34 16.67 25.73
C SER A 35 11.05 17.07 25.00
N LEU A 36 10.23 17.95 25.58
CA LEU A 36 8.95 18.32 24.95
C LEU A 36 9.12 19.03 23.61
N PRO A 37 10.02 20.05 23.45
CA PRO A 37 10.30 20.64 22.15
C PRO A 37 10.88 19.65 21.15
N ASP A 38 11.77 18.74 21.58
CA ASP A 38 12.40 17.76 20.71
C ASP A 38 11.39 16.76 20.15
N TYR A 39 10.51 16.18 20.98
CA TYR A 39 9.47 15.27 20.51
C TYR A 39 8.48 15.96 19.57
N CYS A 40 8.04 17.18 19.91
CA CYS A 40 7.14 17.92 19.04
C CYS A 40 7.80 18.31 17.70
N ALA A 41 9.07 18.74 17.71
CA ALA A 41 9.78 19.08 16.49
C ALA A 41 10.07 17.82 15.63
N ALA A 42 10.41 16.68 16.27
CA ALA A 42 10.63 15.42 15.58
C ALA A 42 9.35 14.93 14.88
N LEU A 43 8.23 14.90 15.60
CA LEU A 43 6.92 14.56 15.00
C LEU A 43 6.58 15.49 13.84
N ALA A 44 6.80 16.81 13.99
CA ALA A 44 6.56 17.75 12.90
C ALA A 44 7.45 17.48 11.69
N ASN A 45 8.73 17.16 11.90
CA ASN A 45 9.69 16.82 10.84
C ASN A 45 9.32 15.53 10.09
N GLU A 46 8.61 14.61 10.75
CA GLU A 46 8.09 13.36 10.14
C GLU A 46 6.66 13.49 9.55
N GLY A 47 6.14 14.71 9.44
CA GLY A 47 4.84 14.95 8.81
C GLY A 47 3.69 15.20 9.77
N GLY A 48 3.97 15.31 11.07
CA GLY A 48 3.01 15.56 12.14
C GLY A 48 2.58 14.29 12.86
N GLY A 49 1.87 14.46 13.97
CA GLY A 49 1.43 13.33 14.78
C GLY A 49 0.91 13.71 16.15
N LYS A 50 0.99 12.77 17.07
CA LYS A 50 0.53 12.96 18.47
C LYS A 50 1.60 12.48 19.44
N LEU A 51 1.92 13.34 20.42
CA LEU A 51 2.63 12.94 21.63
C LEU A 51 1.59 12.81 22.74
N ILE A 52 1.55 11.67 23.40
CA ILE A 52 0.57 11.37 24.45
C ILE A 52 1.30 11.06 25.75
N LEU A 53 1.06 11.87 26.78
CA LEU A 53 1.60 11.66 28.12
C LEU A 53 0.57 10.99 29.02
N GLY A 54 1.01 10.05 29.84
CA GLY A 54 0.17 9.26 30.75
C GLY A 54 -0.15 7.86 30.23
N VAL A 55 0.58 7.40 29.22
CA VAL A 55 0.48 6.06 28.63
C VAL A 55 1.85 5.42 28.63
N ASP A 56 1.95 4.16 29.04
CA ASP A 56 3.18 3.38 28.98
C ASP A 56 3.46 2.80 27.57
N ASP A 57 4.66 2.26 27.35
CA ASP A 57 5.08 1.68 26.06
C ASP A 57 4.24 0.46 25.62
N LYS A 58 3.38 -0.06 26.51
CA LYS A 58 2.45 -1.16 26.20
C LYS A 58 1.05 -0.67 25.82
N GLY A 59 0.85 0.66 25.76
CA GLY A 59 -0.44 1.26 25.51
C GLY A 59 -1.39 1.25 26.72
N THR A 60 -0.84 1.08 27.95
CA THR A 60 -1.66 1.11 29.16
C THR A 60 -1.71 2.52 29.73
N VAL A 61 -2.91 3.01 30.03
CA VAL A 61 -3.08 4.31 30.67
C VAL A 61 -2.65 4.24 32.14
N VAL A 62 -1.61 4.99 32.49
CA VAL A 62 -1.06 5.10 33.85
C VAL A 62 -1.34 6.46 34.50
N GLY A 63 -1.82 7.40 33.68
CA GLY A 63 -2.11 8.79 34.09
C GLY A 63 -0.84 9.65 34.23
N THR A 64 -1.00 10.98 34.11
CA THR A 64 0.11 11.93 34.26
C THR A 64 -0.26 13.13 35.12
N LYS A 65 0.72 13.58 35.93
CA LYS A 65 0.70 14.87 36.65
C LYS A 65 1.52 15.95 35.94
N ALA A 66 2.10 15.62 34.78
CA ALA A 66 2.87 16.57 34.00
C ALA A 66 2.02 17.80 33.67
N PHE A 67 2.61 18.97 33.82
CA PHE A 67 2.02 20.27 33.50
C PHE A 67 0.68 20.57 34.18
N ASP A 68 0.42 19.99 35.35
CA ASP A 68 -0.80 20.26 36.09
C ASP A 68 -0.92 21.77 36.42
N GLY A 69 -2.10 22.34 36.15
CA GLY A 69 -2.39 23.77 36.31
C GLY A 69 -1.73 24.70 35.26
N THR A 70 -0.92 24.18 34.33
CA THR A 70 -0.18 24.99 33.33
C THR A 70 -0.46 24.67 31.90
N VAL A 71 -1.36 23.72 31.61
CA VAL A 71 -1.68 23.23 30.25
C VAL A 71 -2.00 24.35 29.27
N ASN A 72 -2.75 25.36 29.70
CA ASN A 72 -3.15 26.48 28.84
C ASN A 72 -1.97 27.32 28.30
N LYS A 73 -0.78 27.25 28.93
CA LYS A 73 0.40 27.99 28.50
C LYS A 73 1.27 27.18 27.51
N LEU A 74 1.12 25.86 27.45
CA LEU A 74 2.00 24.97 26.69
C LEU A 74 2.00 25.25 25.19
N SER A 75 0.84 25.51 24.59
CA SER A 75 0.78 25.83 23.15
C SER A 75 1.57 27.09 22.81
N HIS A 76 1.51 28.12 23.64
CA HIS A 76 2.26 29.36 23.45
C HIS A 76 3.77 29.14 23.68
N GLU A 77 4.15 28.41 24.72
CA GLU A 77 5.53 28.10 25.03
C GLU A 77 6.16 27.25 23.93
N LEU A 78 5.45 26.23 23.40
CA LEU A 78 5.90 25.43 22.29
C LEU A 78 6.06 26.28 21.03
N PHE A 79 5.07 27.13 20.70
CA PHE A 79 5.20 28.04 19.55
C PHE A 79 6.44 28.93 19.64
N THR A 80 6.76 29.42 20.83
CA THR A 80 7.98 30.23 21.04
C THR A 80 9.26 29.43 20.76
N LYS A 81 9.27 28.12 21.11
CA LYS A 81 10.44 27.25 21.03
C LYS A 81 10.64 26.62 19.65
N ILE A 82 9.58 26.16 19.00
CA ILE A 82 9.66 25.40 17.74
C ILE A 82 9.00 26.08 16.56
N LYS A 83 8.40 27.26 16.74
CA LYS A 83 7.76 28.10 15.71
C LYS A 83 6.61 27.44 14.94
N ILE A 84 6.05 26.36 15.47
CA ILE A 84 4.81 25.76 14.97
C ILE A 84 3.76 25.71 16.09
N ARG A 85 2.49 25.78 15.71
CA ARG A 85 1.39 25.72 16.65
C ARG A 85 1.07 24.27 16.97
N VAL A 86 1.28 23.89 18.23
CA VAL A 86 0.89 22.58 18.77
C VAL A 86 -0.34 22.80 19.63
N ASP A 87 -1.44 22.13 19.33
CA ASP A 87 -2.63 22.19 20.16
C ASP A 87 -2.52 21.12 21.26
N VAL A 88 -2.82 21.50 22.51
CA VAL A 88 -2.71 20.63 23.67
C VAL A 88 -4.10 20.38 24.25
N GLU A 89 -4.43 19.12 24.44
CA GLU A 89 -5.71 18.66 24.95
C GLU A 89 -5.51 17.83 26.21
N GLU A 90 -6.37 18.07 27.22
CA GLU A 90 -6.45 17.26 28.40
C GLU A 90 -7.65 16.32 28.30
N LEU A 91 -7.40 15.00 28.40
CA LEU A 91 -8.42 13.96 28.36
C LEU A 91 -8.51 13.26 29.74
N GLY A 92 -9.69 13.26 30.31
CA GLY A 92 -10.01 12.46 31.51
C GLY A 92 -10.31 11.01 31.10
N HIS A 93 -9.45 10.08 31.49
CA HIS A 93 -9.67 8.65 31.29
C HIS A 93 -9.97 7.97 32.65
N PRO A 94 -10.76 6.85 32.71
CA PRO A 94 -11.04 6.13 33.96
C PRO A 94 -9.81 5.72 34.77
N HIS A 95 -8.68 5.49 34.10
CA HIS A 95 -7.40 5.09 34.72
C HIS A 95 -6.43 6.25 34.93
N GLY A 96 -6.84 7.49 34.71
CA GLY A 96 -6.04 8.66 35.00
C GLY A 96 -6.10 9.74 33.90
N ARG A 97 -5.54 10.89 34.23
CA ARG A 97 -5.44 12.05 33.34
C ARG A 97 -4.43 11.78 32.22
N VAL A 98 -4.75 12.16 31.00
CA VAL A 98 -3.88 12.03 29.81
C VAL A 98 -3.75 13.40 29.14
N LEU A 99 -2.54 13.75 28.68
CA LEU A 99 -2.29 14.92 27.84
C LEU A 99 -1.98 14.51 26.42
N ILE A 100 -2.64 15.14 25.47
CA ILE A 100 -2.48 14.88 24.03
C ILE A 100 -1.96 16.15 23.37
N PHE A 101 -0.78 16.07 22.75
CA PHE A 101 -0.20 17.12 21.94
C PHE A 101 -0.46 16.80 20.48
N HIS A 102 -1.29 17.58 19.81
CA HIS A 102 -1.57 17.46 18.38
C HIS A 102 -0.54 18.29 17.60
N VAL A 103 0.42 17.61 17.05
CA VAL A 103 1.55 18.23 16.35
C VAL A 103 1.26 18.25 14.85
N PRO A 104 1.14 19.43 14.22
CA PRO A 104 0.99 19.49 12.76
C PRO A 104 2.30 19.12 12.08
N GLY A 105 2.20 18.66 10.83
CA GLY A 105 3.37 18.48 9.98
C GLY A 105 4.04 19.82 9.65
N ARG A 106 5.35 19.78 9.41
CA ARG A 106 6.12 20.91 8.91
C ARG A 106 5.63 21.37 7.55
N LEU A 107 5.94 22.58 7.18
CA LEU A 107 5.75 23.05 5.81
C LEU A 107 6.75 22.34 4.87
N ARG A 108 6.35 22.18 3.60
CA ARG A 108 7.22 21.61 2.56
C ARG A 108 8.52 22.43 2.46
N GLY A 109 9.63 21.78 2.22
CA GLY A 109 10.93 22.42 2.10
C GLY A 109 11.50 23.01 3.41
N GLN A 110 10.80 22.91 4.53
CA GLN A 110 11.22 23.50 5.79
C GLN A 110 11.40 22.44 6.87
N ARG A 111 12.50 22.56 7.61
CA ARG A 111 12.76 21.77 8.81
C ARG A 111 12.29 22.52 10.04
N VAL A 112 11.73 21.81 11.00
CA VAL A 112 11.35 22.39 12.30
C VAL A 112 12.53 22.28 13.26
N ARG A 113 13.02 23.44 13.67
CA ARG A 113 14.10 23.55 14.64
C ARG A 113 13.55 23.38 16.05
N SER A 114 14.26 22.63 16.88
CA SER A 114 14.02 22.56 18.32
C SER A 114 14.98 23.46 19.11
N THR A 115 14.57 23.80 20.33
CA THR A 115 15.43 24.45 21.34
C THR A 115 15.89 23.45 22.40
N GLY A 116 15.62 22.17 22.23
CA GLY A 116 16.00 21.12 23.14
C GLY A 116 17.43 20.62 22.95
N LYS A 117 17.64 19.33 23.08
CA LYS A 117 18.96 18.68 22.92
C LYS A 117 19.41 18.66 21.46
N TYR A 118 18.49 18.45 20.53
CA TYR A 118 18.75 18.33 19.11
C TYR A 118 18.34 19.61 18.37
N LEU A 119 19.10 20.01 17.37
CA LEU A 119 18.78 21.20 16.59
C LEU A 119 17.63 20.95 15.61
N TYR A 120 17.70 19.83 14.90
CA TYR A 120 16.66 19.33 13.99
C TYR A 120 16.38 17.87 14.32
N PRO A 121 15.56 17.60 15.36
CA PRO A 121 15.32 16.23 15.78
C PRO A 121 14.50 15.46 14.74
N MET A 122 14.82 14.17 14.60
CA MET A 122 14.05 13.17 13.87
C MET A 122 13.86 11.93 14.73
N ARG A 123 12.90 11.10 14.38
CA ARG A 123 12.71 9.80 15.05
C ARG A 123 13.62 8.74 14.43
N MET A 124 14.22 7.91 15.29
CA MET A 124 15.02 6.75 14.89
C MET A 124 14.58 5.55 15.75
N GLY A 125 13.56 4.83 15.29
CA GLY A 125 12.87 3.83 16.09
C GLY A 125 12.23 4.48 17.34
N ASP A 126 12.52 3.95 18.53
CA ASP A 126 11.99 4.41 19.81
C ASP A 126 12.77 5.60 20.41
N SER A 127 13.73 6.17 19.67
CA SER A 127 14.60 7.26 20.15
C SER A 127 14.58 8.46 19.21
N LEU A 128 15.06 9.59 19.73
CA LEU A 128 15.30 10.79 18.95
C LEU A 128 16.77 10.88 18.56
N ALA A 129 17.05 11.35 17.35
CA ALA A 129 18.36 11.64 16.83
C ALA A 129 18.40 13.01 16.15
N GLU A 130 19.60 13.55 15.94
CA GLU A 130 19.78 14.70 15.04
C GLU A 130 19.55 14.26 13.60
N MET A 131 18.84 15.09 12.83
CA MET A 131 18.58 14.84 11.41
C MET A 131 19.87 14.78 10.62
N ASP A 132 20.04 13.73 9.84
CA ASP A 132 21.19 13.56 8.97
C ASP A 132 21.14 14.43 7.69
N ASP A 133 22.24 14.46 6.95
CA ASP A 133 22.33 15.24 5.71
C ASP A 133 21.43 14.69 4.60
N ILE A 134 21.13 13.39 4.60
CA ILE A 134 20.27 12.76 3.59
C ILE A 134 18.85 13.25 3.79
N LYS A 135 18.32 13.09 4.99
CA LYS A 135 16.98 13.56 5.36
C LYS A 135 16.85 15.08 5.21
N THR A 136 17.89 15.82 5.56
CA THR A 136 17.94 17.26 5.34
C THR A 136 17.79 17.62 3.86
N ARG A 137 18.51 16.96 2.96
CA ARG A 137 18.40 17.19 1.52
C ARG A 137 17.04 16.80 0.97
N GLU A 138 16.49 15.68 1.42
CA GLU A 138 15.13 15.26 1.06
C GLU A 138 14.12 16.37 1.37
N ILE A 139 14.14 16.89 2.60
CA ILE A 139 13.22 17.95 3.04
C ILE A 139 13.42 19.24 2.24
N LEU A 140 14.65 19.71 2.07
CA LEU A 140 14.92 20.94 1.34
C LEU A 140 14.55 20.84 -0.15
N ASN A 141 14.66 19.65 -0.73
CA ASN A 141 14.29 19.41 -2.12
C ASN A 141 12.77 19.28 -2.33
N GLU A 142 11.98 19.13 -1.27
CA GLU A 142 10.51 19.10 -1.38
C GLU A 142 9.89 20.37 -1.97
N ASP A 143 10.51 21.51 -1.73
CA ASP A 143 10.09 22.82 -2.26
C ASP A 143 10.81 23.19 -3.57
N SER A 144 11.57 22.24 -4.14
CA SER A 144 12.19 22.47 -5.43
C SER A 144 11.11 22.65 -6.48
N ALA A 145 11.23 23.72 -7.27
CA ALA A 145 10.35 23.97 -8.40
C ALA A 145 10.30 22.72 -9.28
N ASP A 146 9.12 22.41 -9.82
CA ASP A 146 8.95 21.33 -10.78
C ASP A 146 10.01 21.42 -11.88
N PHE A 147 10.93 20.44 -11.88
CA PHE A 147 12.02 20.40 -12.86
C PHE A 147 11.48 20.44 -14.29
N THR A 148 10.36 19.79 -14.54
CA THR A 148 9.77 19.69 -15.88
C THR A 148 9.10 20.98 -16.36
N ALA A 149 8.83 21.93 -15.45
CA ALA A 149 8.38 23.29 -15.76
C ALA A 149 9.51 24.23 -16.20
N MET A 150 10.76 23.87 -15.88
CA MET A 150 11.92 24.73 -16.23
C MET A 150 12.13 24.78 -17.73
N ILE A 151 12.56 25.93 -18.23
CA ILE A 151 12.90 26.12 -19.64
C ILE A 151 14.26 25.47 -19.92
N VAL A 152 14.36 24.75 -21.03
CA VAL A 152 15.62 24.15 -21.51
C VAL A 152 16.48 25.25 -22.16
N PRO A 153 17.65 25.56 -21.61
CA PRO A 153 18.47 26.66 -22.14
C PRO A 153 18.91 26.40 -23.59
N GLY A 154 18.63 27.35 -24.49
CA GLY A 154 19.09 27.29 -25.88
C GLY A 154 18.40 26.26 -26.77
N LEU A 155 17.33 25.60 -26.30
CA LEU A 155 16.55 24.68 -27.12
C LEU A 155 15.60 25.47 -28.03
N SER A 156 15.76 25.32 -29.34
CA SER A 156 14.85 25.84 -30.36
C SER A 156 13.76 24.83 -30.76
N PHE A 157 12.73 25.30 -31.44
CA PHE A 157 11.63 24.45 -31.89
C PHE A 157 12.08 23.33 -32.83
N ASP A 158 13.13 23.56 -33.63
CA ASP A 158 13.71 22.57 -34.56
C ASP A 158 14.30 21.35 -33.82
N GLY A 159 14.55 21.45 -32.52
CA GLY A 159 14.98 20.35 -31.68
C GLY A 159 13.86 19.37 -31.29
N LEU A 160 12.61 19.70 -31.63
CA LEU A 160 11.45 18.83 -31.42
C LEU A 160 11.23 17.90 -32.62
N ASP A 161 10.65 16.73 -32.35
CA ASP A 161 10.30 15.72 -33.35
C ASP A 161 8.90 16.01 -33.92
N GLU A 162 8.83 16.34 -35.19
CA GLU A 162 7.57 16.68 -35.89
C GLU A 162 6.56 15.53 -35.84
N LYS A 163 7.00 14.28 -35.98
CA LYS A 163 6.11 13.11 -35.90
C LYS A 163 5.53 12.95 -34.50
N ALA A 164 6.35 13.18 -33.47
CA ALA A 164 5.89 13.14 -32.08
C ALA A 164 4.89 14.26 -31.80
N ILE A 165 5.05 15.44 -32.40
CA ILE A 165 4.07 16.53 -32.31
C ILE A 165 2.74 16.13 -32.96
N GLU A 166 2.77 15.54 -34.15
CA GLU A 166 1.56 15.04 -34.83
C GLU A 166 0.84 13.97 -33.99
N GLN A 167 1.57 13.00 -33.45
CA GLN A 167 1.00 11.97 -32.57
C GLN A 167 0.41 12.56 -31.31
N LEU A 168 1.08 13.52 -30.70
CA LEU A 168 0.57 14.23 -29.52
C LEU A 168 -0.73 15.00 -29.83
N LYS A 169 -0.78 15.70 -30.97
CA LYS A 169 -2.00 16.40 -31.44
C LYS A 169 -3.15 15.43 -31.62
N GLN A 170 -2.88 14.27 -32.24
CA GLN A 170 -3.90 13.23 -32.44
C GLN A 170 -4.44 12.74 -31.10
N LYS A 171 -3.54 12.34 -30.19
CA LYS A 171 -3.92 11.87 -28.84
C LYS A 171 -4.76 12.94 -28.10
N TRP A 172 -4.36 14.22 -28.16
CA TRP A 172 -5.12 15.30 -27.53
C TRP A 172 -6.50 15.54 -28.13
N ALA A 173 -6.61 15.47 -29.47
CA ALA A 173 -7.89 15.59 -30.17
C ALA A 173 -8.84 14.44 -29.83
N ASP A 174 -8.31 13.21 -29.73
CA ASP A 174 -9.09 12.01 -29.41
C ASP A 174 -9.57 12.05 -27.94
N GLU A 175 -8.69 12.36 -26.97
CA GLU A 175 -9.03 12.46 -25.56
C GLU A 175 -10.07 13.57 -25.27
N SER A 176 -9.87 14.74 -25.88
CA SER A 176 -10.78 15.87 -25.73
C SER A 176 -12.06 15.76 -26.55
N LYS A 177 -12.16 14.77 -27.45
CA LYS A 177 -13.22 14.61 -28.47
C LYS A 177 -13.37 15.84 -29.37
N ARG A 178 -12.28 16.56 -29.63
CA ARG A 178 -12.23 17.81 -30.38
C ARG A 178 -11.29 17.73 -31.57
N LYS A 179 -11.82 17.36 -32.71
CA LYS A 179 -11.07 17.24 -33.97
C LYS A 179 -10.51 18.56 -34.51
N ASP A 180 -11.09 19.70 -34.12
CA ASP A 180 -10.59 21.02 -34.47
C ASP A 180 -9.17 21.30 -33.95
N TYR A 181 -8.72 20.62 -32.90
CA TYR A 181 -7.34 20.73 -32.41
C TYR A 181 -6.29 20.28 -33.42
N LEU A 182 -6.62 19.39 -34.35
CA LEU A 182 -5.72 18.95 -35.42
C LEU A 182 -5.35 20.07 -36.38
N SER A 183 -6.24 21.08 -36.57
CA SER A 183 -6.01 22.23 -37.43
C SER A 183 -5.24 23.38 -36.75
N PHE A 184 -4.97 23.29 -35.44
CA PHE A 184 -4.23 24.33 -34.74
C PHE A 184 -2.74 24.29 -35.12
N ASP A 185 -2.14 25.50 -35.16
CA ASP A 185 -0.68 25.60 -35.24
C ASP A 185 0.00 24.87 -34.08
N ASP A 186 1.11 24.20 -34.37
CA ASP A 186 1.81 23.36 -33.41
C ASP A 186 2.24 24.12 -32.17
N LYS A 187 2.76 25.36 -32.31
CA LYS A 187 3.13 26.19 -31.17
C LYS A 187 1.93 26.51 -30.29
N LYS A 188 0.75 26.72 -30.88
CA LYS A 188 -0.49 26.96 -30.15
C LYS A 188 -0.90 25.73 -29.35
N VAL A 189 -0.82 24.55 -29.97
CA VAL A 189 -1.10 23.27 -29.30
C VAL A 189 -0.18 23.07 -28.11
N LEU A 190 1.13 23.16 -28.32
CA LEU A 190 2.14 22.93 -27.29
C LEU A 190 2.05 23.95 -26.14
N ARG A 191 1.69 25.20 -26.45
CA ARG A 191 1.43 26.23 -25.43
C ARG A 191 0.19 25.89 -24.60
N ASN A 192 -0.89 25.42 -25.20
CA ASN A 192 -2.11 25.04 -24.52
C ASN A 192 -1.92 23.80 -23.60
N ILE A 193 -1.03 22.91 -23.99
CA ILE A 193 -0.66 21.75 -23.18
C ILE A 193 0.29 22.14 -22.05
N GLY A 194 1.08 23.22 -22.18
CA GLY A 194 2.05 23.68 -21.18
C GLY A 194 3.49 23.24 -21.48
N LEU A 195 3.76 22.79 -22.70
CA LEU A 195 5.08 22.30 -23.10
C LEU A 195 6.02 23.39 -23.60
N ILE A 196 5.46 24.53 -24.02
CA ILE A 196 6.21 25.74 -24.39
C ILE A 196 5.61 26.99 -23.75
N HIS A 197 6.45 27.95 -23.49
CA HIS A 197 6.12 29.30 -23.01
C HIS A 197 6.78 30.37 -23.92
N ASP A 198 6.52 31.65 -23.65
CA ASP A 198 7.13 32.75 -24.42
C ASP A 198 8.68 32.75 -24.29
N HIS A 199 9.19 32.21 -23.21
CA HIS A 199 10.63 32.12 -22.92
C HIS A 199 11.32 30.87 -23.45
N GLY A 200 10.58 29.90 -24.02
CA GLY A 200 11.17 28.68 -24.60
C GLY A 200 10.40 27.40 -24.35
N ILE A 201 11.09 26.29 -24.59
CA ILE A 201 10.57 24.93 -24.44
C ILE A 201 10.88 24.43 -23.04
N THR A 202 9.88 23.84 -22.36
CA THR A 202 10.05 23.25 -21.03
C THR A 202 10.76 21.89 -21.11
N TYR A 203 11.32 21.40 -19.97
CA TYR A 203 11.80 20.03 -19.90
C TYR A 203 10.69 19.00 -20.12
N ALA A 204 9.44 19.29 -19.76
CA ALA A 204 8.30 18.44 -20.15
C ALA A 204 8.16 18.35 -21.67
N GLY A 205 8.29 19.48 -22.38
CA GLY A 205 8.31 19.50 -23.84
C GLY A 205 9.47 18.72 -24.44
N LEU A 206 10.66 18.81 -23.86
CA LEU A 206 11.81 18.03 -24.29
C LEU A 206 11.59 16.52 -24.10
N ILE A 207 11.07 16.09 -22.94
CA ILE A 207 10.82 14.68 -22.64
C ILE A 207 9.79 14.08 -23.58
N LEU A 208 8.71 14.81 -23.83
CA LEU A 208 7.61 14.33 -24.67
C LEU A 208 7.94 14.36 -26.17
N LEU A 209 8.68 15.38 -26.62
CA LEU A 209 8.77 15.72 -28.06
C LEU A 209 10.19 15.91 -28.58
N GLY A 210 11.23 15.84 -27.73
CA GLY A 210 12.60 16.09 -28.16
C GLY A 210 13.11 15.03 -29.13
N LYS A 211 13.90 15.44 -30.13
CA LYS A 211 14.65 14.52 -30.99
C LYS A 211 15.69 13.77 -30.15
N SER A 212 16.04 12.54 -30.55
CA SER A 212 16.96 11.66 -29.80
C SER A 212 18.30 12.30 -29.50
N GLU A 213 18.90 13.02 -30.43
CA GLU A 213 20.16 13.72 -30.26
C GLU A 213 20.04 14.88 -29.26
N VAL A 214 18.86 15.53 -29.23
CA VAL A 214 18.60 16.65 -28.30
C VAL A 214 18.38 16.11 -26.87
N ILE A 215 17.59 15.05 -26.72
CA ILE A 215 17.41 14.38 -25.43
C ILE A 215 18.77 13.87 -24.92
N THR A 216 19.58 13.25 -25.78
CA THR A 216 20.94 12.79 -25.41
C THR A 216 21.84 13.93 -24.91
N ARG A 217 21.67 15.12 -25.47
CA ARG A 217 22.46 16.31 -25.09
C ARG A 217 22.03 16.90 -23.74
N TYR A 218 20.73 17.04 -23.50
CA TYR A 218 20.20 17.76 -22.35
C TYR A 218 19.79 16.86 -21.18
N LEU A 219 19.31 15.65 -21.49
CA LEU A 219 18.84 14.63 -20.54
C LEU A 219 19.36 13.24 -20.93
N PRO A 220 20.68 13.00 -20.87
CA PRO A 220 21.27 11.71 -21.31
C PRO A 220 20.71 10.51 -20.55
N ASP A 221 20.26 10.71 -19.31
CA ASP A 221 19.72 9.66 -18.46
C ASP A 221 18.19 9.49 -18.58
N ALA A 222 17.50 10.33 -19.39
CA ALA A 222 16.09 10.12 -19.75
C ALA A 222 15.96 8.99 -20.77
N GLU A 223 16.40 7.81 -20.38
CA GLU A 223 16.41 6.58 -21.15
C GLU A 223 15.51 5.55 -20.52
N ILE A 224 14.85 4.76 -21.34
CA ILE A 224 14.08 3.59 -20.93
C ILE A 224 14.78 2.36 -21.48
N ILE A 225 15.13 1.42 -20.60
CA ILE A 225 15.80 0.16 -20.94
C ILE A 225 14.82 -0.97 -20.70
N PHE A 226 14.62 -1.82 -21.69
CA PHE A 226 13.82 -3.03 -21.61
C PHE A 226 14.69 -4.25 -21.78
N GLU A 227 14.60 -5.21 -20.85
CA GLU A 227 15.20 -6.54 -20.93
C GLU A 227 14.13 -7.62 -20.81
N TRP A 228 14.21 -8.61 -21.68
CA TRP A 228 13.43 -9.84 -21.58
C TRP A 228 14.31 -11.01 -21.21
N ARG A 229 13.82 -11.85 -20.30
CA ARG A 229 14.45 -13.11 -19.88
C ARG A 229 13.44 -14.24 -19.96
N ASN A 230 13.73 -15.28 -20.77
CA ASN A 230 12.89 -16.49 -20.83
C ASN A 230 12.95 -17.26 -19.49
N ASN A 231 14.08 -17.20 -18.79
CA ASN A 231 14.23 -17.71 -17.44
C ASN A 231 14.65 -16.58 -16.50
N PRO A 232 13.81 -16.19 -15.54
CA PRO A 232 14.09 -15.07 -14.62
C PRO A 232 15.31 -15.28 -13.72
N LYS A 233 15.76 -16.55 -13.56
CA LYS A 233 16.96 -16.90 -12.78
C LYS A 233 18.27 -16.73 -13.52
N GLN A 234 18.23 -16.51 -14.85
CA GLN A 234 19.43 -16.26 -15.64
C GLN A 234 19.95 -14.84 -15.43
N THR A 235 21.27 -14.69 -15.41
CA THR A 235 21.94 -13.39 -15.34
C THR A 235 21.84 -12.63 -16.66
N HIS A 236 21.92 -13.36 -17.80
CA HIS A 236 21.87 -12.78 -19.14
C HIS A 236 20.42 -12.56 -19.60
N TYR A 237 20.22 -11.49 -20.36
CA TYR A 237 18.96 -11.23 -21.04
C TYR A 237 18.94 -11.93 -22.41
N ASP A 238 17.77 -12.37 -22.85
CA ASP A 238 17.57 -12.94 -24.19
C ASP A 238 17.29 -11.84 -25.22
N PHE A 239 16.75 -10.71 -24.77
CA PHE A 239 16.51 -9.54 -25.61
C PHE A 239 16.67 -8.26 -24.78
N ARG A 240 17.23 -7.23 -25.44
CA ARG A 240 17.35 -5.88 -24.85
C ARG A 240 17.07 -4.82 -25.90
N LYS A 241 16.36 -3.78 -25.50
CA LYS A 241 16.12 -2.57 -26.28
C LYS A 241 16.18 -1.34 -25.39
N ASN A 242 16.79 -0.29 -25.92
CA ASN A 242 16.90 0.98 -25.24
C ASN A 242 16.20 2.05 -26.07
N TRP A 243 15.51 2.97 -25.40
CA TRP A 243 14.90 4.15 -26.02
C TRP A 243 15.41 5.40 -25.33
N ARG A 244 15.89 6.31 -26.14
CA ARG A 244 16.24 7.68 -25.73
C ARG A 244 15.70 8.61 -26.83
N ALA A 245 14.41 8.81 -26.84
CA ALA A 245 13.66 9.54 -27.87
C ALA A 245 12.41 10.18 -27.24
N SER A 246 11.70 10.99 -28.05
CA SER A 246 10.43 11.60 -27.66
C SER A 246 9.45 10.56 -27.11
N PHE A 247 8.99 10.77 -25.86
CA PHE A 247 8.11 9.77 -25.24
C PHE A 247 6.79 9.61 -26.01
N ALA A 248 6.22 10.70 -26.52
CA ALA A 248 5.01 10.64 -27.35
C ALA A 248 5.20 9.81 -28.61
N GLY A 249 6.42 9.76 -29.15
CA GLY A 249 6.75 8.97 -30.35
C GLY A 249 7.03 7.50 -30.09
N ILE A 250 7.47 7.13 -28.88
CA ILE A 250 7.88 5.75 -28.57
C ILE A 250 6.90 4.99 -27.69
N ASP A 251 5.86 5.61 -27.15
CA ASP A 251 4.89 4.97 -26.24
C ASP A 251 4.30 3.68 -26.80
N ASP A 252 3.79 3.74 -28.03
CA ASP A 252 3.24 2.56 -28.72
C ASP A 252 4.32 1.53 -29.08
N GLU A 253 5.54 1.97 -29.40
CA GLU A 253 6.66 1.09 -29.70
C GLU A 253 7.11 0.31 -28.46
N ILE A 254 7.11 0.94 -27.28
CA ILE A 254 7.42 0.28 -26.01
C ILE A 254 6.41 -0.86 -25.78
N TRP A 255 5.10 -0.54 -25.84
CA TRP A 255 4.07 -1.56 -25.68
C TRP A 255 4.22 -2.69 -26.72
N ASN A 256 4.34 -2.37 -28.00
CA ASN A 256 4.47 -3.38 -29.06
C ASN A 256 5.69 -4.28 -28.85
N THR A 257 6.80 -3.73 -28.36
CA THR A 257 8.02 -4.51 -28.04
C THR A 257 7.78 -5.49 -26.88
N ILE A 258 7.05 -5.06 -25.85
CA ILE A 258 6.67 -5.90 -24.70
C ILE A 258 5.64 -6.94 -25.15
N ASN A 259 4.60 -6.51 -25.87
CA ASN A 259 3.50 -7.36 -26.31
C ASN A 259 3.92 -8.45 -27.32
N ALA A 260 4.98 -8.23 -28.09
CA ALA A 260 5.56 -9.28 -28.96
C ALA A 260 6.06 -10.51 -28.17
N ARG A 261 6.22 -10.41 -26.86
CA ARG A 261 6.63 -11.49 -25.93
C ARG A 261 5.56 -11.83 -24.91
N ASN A 262 4.39 -11.22 -25.03
CA ASN A 262 3.27 -11.43 -24.13
C ASN A 262 2.66 -12.81 -24.36
N LEU A 263 2.31 -13.48 -23.27
CA LEU A 263 1.76 -14.83 -23.31
C LEU A 263 0.28 -14.82 -23.01
N ARG A 264 -0.48 -15.70 -23.67
CA ARG A 264 -1.84 -16.02 -23.30
C ARG A 264 -1.84 -17.24 -22.39
N ILE A 265 -2.43 -17.12 -21.23
CA ILE A 265 -2.51 -18.18 -20.23
C ILE A 265 -3.90 -18.79 -20.29
N PRO A 266 -4.05 -19.98 -20.90
CA PRO A 266 -5.36 -20.63 -20.96
C PRO A 266 -5.75 -21.25 -19.64
N PHE A 267 -7.04 -21.20 -19.30
CA PHE A 267 -7.62 -21.95 -18.21
C PHE A 267 -9.03 -22.45 -18.55
N GLN A 268 -9.41 -23.59 -17.95
CA GLN A 268 -10.69 -24.24 -18.19
C GLN A 268 -11.75 -23.65 -17.26
N GLN A 269 -12.90 -23.28 -17.81
CA GLN A 269 -14.11 -22.91 -17.07
C GLN A 269 -15.28 -23.78 -17.53
N GLY A 270 -15.53 -24.88 -16.82
CA GLY A 270 -16.49 -25.86 -17.26
C GLY A 270 -16.13 -26.43 -18.65
N PHE A 271 -17.00 -26.24 -19.63
CA PHE A 271 -16.77 -26.66 -21.02
C PHE A 271 -16.04 -25.61 -21.89
N PHE A 272 -15.82 -24.41 -21.35
CA PHE A 272 -15.20 -23.32 -22.10
C PHE A 272 -13.72 -23.13 -21.70
N GLN A 273 -12.89 -22.86 -22.70
CA GLN A 273 -11.53 -22.40 -22.49
C GLN A 273 -11.52 -20.87 -22.48
N ARG A 274 -10.96 -20.28 -21.46
CA ARG A 274 -10.72 -18.83 -21.34
C ARG A 274 -9.22 -18.55 -21.33
N GLU A 275 -8.86 -17.32 -21.62
CA GLU A 275 -7.47 -16.88 -21.67
C GLU A 275 -7.31 -15.59 -20.89
N VAL A 276 -6.19 -15.47 -20.19
CA VAL A 276 -5.74 -14.24 -19.53
C VAL A 276 -4.39 -13.88 -20.10
N TRP A 277 -4.19 -12.61 -20.44
CA TRP A 277 -2.88 -12.14 -20.87
C TRP A 277 -1.92 -12.10 -19.68
N ALA A 278 -0.66 -12.53 -19.88
CA ALA A 278 0.40 -12.39 -18.88
C ALA A 278 0.62 -10.92 -18.54
N PHE A 279 0.61 -10.05 -19.54
CA PHE A 279 0.68 -8.59 -19.39
C PHE A 279 -0.58 -7.94 -19.97
N ASP A 280 -1.36 -7.29 -19.13
CA ASP A 280 -2.49 -6.48 -19.54
C ASP A 280 -2.00 -5.15 -20.10
N GLU A 281 -2.47 -4.76 -21.29
CA GLU A 281 -1.99 -3.55 -21.96
C GLU A 281 -2.15 -2.29 -21.12
N LYS A 282 -3.36 -2.07 -20.56
CA LYS A 282 -3.64 -0.89 -19.77
C LYS A 282 -2.72 -0.82 -18.55
N SER A 283 -2.56 -1.92 -17.83
CA SER A 283 -1.71 -2.01 -16.64
C SER A 283 -0.22 -1.75 -16.94
N ILE A 284 0.28 -2.28 -18.06
CA ILE A 284 1.70 -2.09 -18.42
C ILE A 284 1.96 -0.66 -18.93
N ARG A 285 1.07 -0.10 -19.75
CA ARG A 285 1.17 1.30 -20.17
C ARG A 285 1.14 2.23 -18.96
N GLU A 286 0.22 2.03 -18.05
CA GLU A 286 0.11 2.82 -16.81
C GLU A 286 1.39 2.73 -15.96
N ALA A 287 1.97 1.52 -15.82
CA ALA A 287 3.23 1.36 -15.09
C ALA A 287 4.39 2.13 -15.75
N VAL A 288 4.48 2.14 -17.09
CA VAL A 288 5.49 2.89 -17.84
C VAL A 288 5.24 4.40 -17.75
N HIS A 289 4.00 4.84 -17.91
CA HIS A 289 3.61 6.25 -17.80
C HIS A 289 3.94 6.80 -16.41
N ASN A 290 3.59 6.07 -15.35
CA ASN A 290 3.92 6.43 -13.98
C ASN A 290 5.44 6.50 -13.76
N ALA A 291 6.21 5.56 -14.31
CA ALA A 291 7.66 5.59 -14.21
C ALA A 291 8.27 6.83 -14.87
N VAL A 292 7.72 7.31 -16.00
CA VAL A 292 8.15 8.54 -16.69
C VAL A 292 7.69 9.78 -15.93
N MET A 293 6.41 9.84 -15.53
CA MET A 293 5.84 11.02 -14.82
C MET A 293 6.50 11.26 -13.47
N HIS A 294 6.84 10.19 -12.73
CA HIS A 294 7.37 10.30 -11.38
C HIS A 294 8.89 10.17 -11.27
N ARG A 295 9.59 9.92 -12.40
CA ARG A 295 11.05 9.88 -12.42
C ARG A 295 11.65 11.16 -11.86
N ASP A 296 12.68 11.02 -11.04
CA ASP A 296 13.52 12.15 -10.67
C ASP A 296 14.58 12.39 -11.77
N TYR A 297 14.34 13.42 -12.58
CA TYR A 297 15.21 13.79 -13.70
C TYR A 297 16.52 14.47 -13.27
N LEU A 298 16.68 14.80 -12.00
CA LEU A 298 17.93 15.32 -11.43
C LEU A 298 18.91 14.20 -11.08
N ILE A 299 18.44 12.95 -10.94
CA ILE A 299 19.29 11.78 -10.70
C ILE A 299 20.02 11.40 -11.99
N LYS A 300 21.36 11.41 -11.92
CA LYS A 300 22.25 11.06 -13.02
C LYS A 300 22.70 9.61 -12.96
N GLY A 301 23.08 9.07 -14.15
CA GLY A 301 23.65 7.73 -14.27
C GLY A 301 22.64 6.59 -14.06
N ARG A 302 21.33 6.87 -14.04
CA ARG A 302 20.28 5.86 -13.85
C ARG A 302 19.12 6.08 -14.83
N SER A 303 18.76 5.04 -15.54
CA SER A 303 17.65 5.01 -16.49
C SER A 303 16.39 4.37 -15.85
N ILE A 304 15.22 4.56 -16.44
CA ILE A 304 14.07 3.71 -16.17
C ILE A 304 14.41 2.32 -16.68
N PHE A 305 14.25 1.31 -15.85
CA PHE A 305 14.66 -0.05 -16.17
C PHE A 305 13.46 -1.01 -16.09
N ILE A 306 13.17 -1.68 -17.19
CA ILE A 306 12.11 -2.68 -17.30
C ILE A 306 12.74 -4.04 -17.47
N LYS A 307 12.42 -4.98 -16.58
CA LYS A 307 12.74 -6.41 -16.68
C LYS A 307 11.44 -7.19 -16.81
N ALA A 308 11.31 -7.97 -17.86
CA ALA A 308 10.13 -8.83 -18.01
C ALA A 308 10.53 -10.27 -18.27
N SER A 309 9.69 -11.19 -17.82
CA SER A 309 9.83 -12.63 -17.97
C SER A 309 8.45 -13.28 -18.04
N PRO A 310 8.34 -14.59 -18.35
CA PRO A 310 7.06 -15.30 -18.24
C PRO A 310 6.43 -15.29 -16.84
N GLU A 311 7.19 -14.92 -15.79
CA GLU A 311 6.74 -14.93 -14.41
C GLU A 311 6.29 -13.56 -13.90
N GLU A 312 6.96 -12.48 -14.32
CA GLU A 312 6.69 -11.13 -13.81
C GLU A 312 7.11 -10.03 -14.81
N PHE A 313 6.46 -8.90 -14.69
CA PHE A 313 6.89 -7.61 -15.19
C PHE A 313 7.41 -6.77 -14.05
N HIS A 314 8.60 -6.22 -14.20
CA HIS A 314 9.28 -5.43 -13.17
C HIS A 314 9.75 -4.11 -13.79
N ILE A 315 9.39 -2.98 -13.18
CA ILE A 315 9.84 -1.66 -13.61
C ILE A 315 10.44 -0.88 -12.43
N GLU A 316 11.60 -0.30 -12.64
CA GLU A 316 12.32 0.56 -11.71
C GLU A 316 12.39 1.97 -12.28
N SER A 317 12.00 2.98 -11.50
CA SER A 317 12.14 4.40 -11.85
C SER A 317 13.04 5.10 -10.83
N PRO A 318 14.05 5.88 -11.29
CA PRO A 318 14.91 6.66 -10.41
C PRO A 318 14.14 7.74 -9.63
N GLY A 319 14.41 7.83 -8.34
CA GLY A 319 13.70 8.68 -7.39
C GLY A 319 12.74 7.88 -6.53
N GLY A 320 12.78 8.07 -5.19
CA GLY A 320 11.85 7.44 -4.27
C GLY A 320 10.43 7.98 -4.43
N PHE A 321 9.52 7.57 -3.58
CA PHE A 321 8.18 8.16 -3.55
C PHE A 321 8.23 9.68 -3.30
N PRO A 322 7.30 10.47 -3.87
CA PRO A 322 7.16 11.87 -3.52
C PRO A 322 6.95 12.07 -2.02
N PRO A 323 7.31 13.24 -1.45
CA PRO A 323 7.11 13.53 -0.05
C PRO A 323 5.66 13.31 0.40
N GLY A 324 5.47 12.60 1.53
CA GLY A 324 4.15 12.26 2.07
C GLY A 324 3.48 11.03 1.45
N ILE A 325 4.12 10.40 0.46
CA ILE A 325 3.72 9.10 -0.08
C ILE A 325 4.57 8.01 0.57
N THR A 326 3.91 6.96 1.03
CA THR A 326 4.52 5.76 1.62
C THR A 326 3.91 4.51 0.99
N LEU A 327 4.51 3.34 1.23
CA LEU A 327 3.94 2.06 0.80
C LEU A 327 2.51 1.82 1.31
N GLU A 328 2.17 2.37 2.47
CA GLU A 328 0.86 2.20 3.10
C GLU A 328 -0.23 3.08 2.48
N ASN A 329 0.16 4.24 1.91
CA ASN A 329 -0.80 5.22 1.41
C ASN A 329 -0.73 5.47 -0.09
N VAL A 330 0.20 4.85 -0.82
CA VAL A 330 0.44 5.08 -2.25
C VAL A 330 -0.79 4.79 -3.12
N LEU A 331 -1.68 3.91 -2.69
CA LEU A 331 -2.95 3.61 -3.36
C LEU A 331 -4.04 4.67 -3.08
N HIS A 332 -3.86 5.54 -2.08
CA HIS A 332 -4.90 6.46 -1.62
C HIS A 332 -4.49 7.94 -1.69
N LYS A 333 -3.21 8.22 -1.95
CA LYS A 333 -2.68 9.59 -2.04
C LYS A 333 -2.04 9.85 -3.38
N LYS A 334 -2.20 11.08 -3.85
CA LYS A 334 -1.54 11.60 -5.05
C LYS A 334 -0.58 12.74 -4.69
N GLU A 335 0.62 12.64 -5.20
CA GLU A 335 1.57 13.73 -5.26
C GLU A 335 2.37 13.59 -6.56
N TRP A 336 2.48 14.65 -7.33
CA TRP A 336 3.25 14.66 -8.56
C TRP A 336 4.63 15.26 -8.32
N ARG A 337 5.66 14.51 -8.70
CA ARG A 337 7.01 15.05 -8.75
C ARG A 337 7.16 16.05 -9.89
N ASN A 338 6.64 15.71 -11.06
CA ASN A 338 6.75 16.45 -12.31
C ASN A 338 5.34 16.90 -12.77
N ARG A 339 4.86 17.97 -12.16
CA ARG A 339 3.46 18.41 -12.34
C ARG A 339 3.14 18.79 -13.78
N VAL A 340 4.03 19.60 -14.46
CA VAL A 340 3.78 20.02 -15.83
C VAL A 340 3.75 18.83 -16.79
N LEU A 341 4.64 17.85 -16.58
CA LEU A 341 4.65 16.63 -17.36
C LEU A 341 3.38 15.80 -17.10
N ALA A 342 2.95 15.66 -15.85
CA ALA A 342 1.73 14.93 -15.49
C ALA A 342 0.46 15.58 -16.09
N GLU A 343 0.34 16.91 -16.00
CA GLU A 343 -0.77 17.64 -16.62
C GLU A 343 -0.79 17.49 -18.16
N ALA A 344 0.39 17.39 -18.79
CA ALA A 344 0.49 17.10 -20.21
C ALA A 344 0.01 15.67 -20.54
N PHE A 345 0.44 14.66 -19.75
CA PHE A 345 -0.03 13.28 -19.89
C PHE A 345 -1.55 13.16 -19.76
N GLU A 346 -2.15 13.83 -18.77
CA GLU A 346 -3.62 13.87 -18.61
C GLU A 346 -4.32 14.47 -19.81
N LYS A 347 -3.81 15.58 -20.36
CA LYS A 347 -4.41 16.24 -21.52
C LYS A 347 -4.41 15.39 -22.79
N ILE A 348 -3.37 14.58 -22.97
CA ILE A 348 -3.23 13.72 -24.15
C ILE A 348 -3.70 12.28 -23.91
N GLY A 349 -4.36 12.01 -22.79
CA GLY A 349 -4.94 10.71 -22.47
C GLY A 349 -3.92 9.59 -22.17
N LEU A 350 -2.69 9.94 -21.80
CA LEU A 350 -1.70 8.97 -21.33
C LEU A 350 -1.80 8.71 -19.83
N ALA A 351 -2.45 9.60 -19.07
CA ALA A 351 -2.73 9.40 -17.66
C ALA A 351 -4.20 9.72 -17.36
N GLU A 352 -4.81 8.96 -16.47
CA GLU A 352 -6.19 9.22 -16.03
C GLU A 352 -6.25 10.35 -15.00
N ARG A 353 -7.27 11.23 -15.15
CA ARG A 353 -7.53 12.34 -14.19
C ARG A 353 -7.95 11.85 -12.80
N SER A 354 -8.50 10.64 -12.73
CA SER A 354 -9.22 10.13 -11.56
C SER A 354 -8.36 9.52 -10.47
N SER A 355 -7.04 9.52 -10.54
CA SER A 355 -6.14 8.91 -9.53
C SER A 355 -6.13 7.39 -9.46
N GLN A 356 -6.75 6.70 -10.37
CA GLN A 356 -7.04 5.26 -10.29
C GLN A 356 -5.98 4.38 -10.99
N GLY A 357 -4.95 4.97 -11.60
CA GLY A 357 -4.01 4.21 -12.42
C GLY A 357 -3.30 3.07 -11.69
N LEU A 358 -2.77 3.33 -10.50
CA LEU A 358 -2.14 2.28 -9.69
C LEU A 358 -3.18 1.28 -9.17
N ASP A 359 -4.35 1.75 -8.72
CA ASP A 359 -5.46 0.92 -8.27
C ASP A 359 -5.92 -0.02 -9.38
N ASP A 360 -6.02 0.48 -10.63
CA ASP A 360 -6.37 -0.32 -11.81
C ASP A 360 -5.37 -1.45 -12.07
N ILE A 361 -4.05 -1.18 -11.90
CA ILE A 361 -3.02 -2.22 -12.01
C ILE A 361 -3.25 -3.32 -10.96
N PHE A 362 -3.51 -2.94 -9.71
CA PHE A 362 -3.76 -3.88 -8.63
C PHE A 362 -5.07 -4.65 -8.85
N GLU A 363 -6.16 -3.94 -9.13
CA GLU A 363 -7.47 -4.55 -9.39
C GLU A 363 -7.41 -5.55 -10.54
N LYS A 364 -6.78 -5.19 -11.66
CA LYS A 364 -6.63 -6.06 -12.82
C LYS A 364 -5.82 -7.31 -12.49
N ALA A 365 -4.72 -7.18 -11.77
CA ALA A 365 -3.90 -8.33 -11.37
C ALA A 365 -4.68 -9.29 -10.46
N ILE A 366 -5.48 -8.78 -9.52
CA ILE A 366 -6.32 -9.58 -8.63
C ILE A 366 -7.43 -10.27 -9.42
N ARG A 367 -8.15 -9.53 -10.28
CA ARG A 367 -9.23 -10.09 -11.11
C ARG A 367 -8.75 -11.15 -12.09
N ASP A 368 -7.51 -11.06 -12.54
CA ASP A 368 -6.84 -12.07 -13.36
C ASP A 368 -6.25 -13.24 -12.53
N GLY A 369 -6.48 -13.25 -11.22
CA GLY A 369 -6.00 -14.31 -10.33
C GLY A 369 -4.48 -14.39 -10.19
N LYS A 370 -3.76 -13.32 -10.50
CA LYS A 370 -2.30 -13.26 -10.47
C LYS A 370 -1.75 -12.95 -9.08
N GLY A 371 -2.58 -12.39 -8.20
CA GLY A 371 -2.19 -11.91 -6.87
C GLY A 371 -1.85 -10.41 -6.88
N LEU A 372 -1.32 -9.95 -5.77
CA LEU A 372 -1.01 -8.53 -5.58
C LEU A 372 0.28 -8.14 -6.32
N PRO A 373 0.29 -6.99 -7.04
CA PRO A 373 1.52 -6.31 -7.40
C PRO A 373 2.31 -5.91 -6.15
N ASP A 374 3.63 -5.78 -6.29
CA ASP A 374 4.54 -5.56 -5.17
C ASP A 374 5.38 -4.29 -5.36
N LEU A 375 5.33 -3.40 -4.38
CA LEU A 375 6.12 -2.17 -4.28
C LEU A 375 7.15 -2.22 -3.14
N SER A 376 7.24 -3.33 -2.40
CA SER A 376 8.02 -3.44 -1.16
C SER A 376 9.53 -3.25 -1.34
N LYS A 377 10.03 -3.34 -2.58
CA LYS A 377 11.43 -3.08 -2.91
C LYS A 377 11.74 -1.62 -3.27
N SER A 378 10.74 -0.76 -3.18
CA SER A 378 10.96 0.68 -3.33
C SER A 378 11.72 1.23 -2.12
N ASP A 379 12.59 2.21 -2.37
CA ASP A 379 13.37 2.89 -1.34
C ASP A 379 13.40 4.42 -1.60
N SER A 380 14.20 5.17 -0.86
CA SER A 380 14.33 6.62 -1.01
C SER A 380 14.91 7.05 -2.36
N SER A 381 15.51 6.13 -3.12
CA SER A 381 16.22 6.41 -4.39
C SER A 381 15.56 5.79 -5.61
N THR A 382 14.59 4.89 -5.43
CA THR A 382 13.99 4.11 -6.51
C THR A 382 12.57 3.70 -6.16
N VAL A 383 11.65 3.91 -7.07
CA VAL A 383 10.35 3.22 -7.05
C VAL A 383 10.44 1.96 -7.89
N CYS A 384 10.09 0.82 -7.29
CA CYS A 384 10.15 -0.51 -7.89
C CYS A 384 8.76 -1.15 -7.86
N LEU A 385 8.13 -1.31 -9.03
CA LEU A 385 6.84 -1.98 -9.18
C LEU A 385 7.04 -3.33 -9.87
N ARG A 386 6.50 -4.40 -9.25
CA ARG A 386 6.47 -5.75 -9.79
C ARG A 386 5.04 -6.18 -10.00
N ILE A 387 4.70 -6.61 -11.20
CA ILE A 387 3.37 -7.09 -11.58
C ILE A 387 3.50 -8.57 -11.91
N PRO A 388 2.81 -9.48 -11.18
CA PRO A 388 2.83 -10.91 -11.49
C PRO A 388 2.24 -11.17 -12.87
N ALA A 389 2.91 -12.03 -13.65
CA ALA A 389 2.46 -12.43 -15.00
C ALA A 389 1.64 -13.72 -14.98
N GLN A 390 1.91 -14.62 -14.03
CA GLN A 390 1.27 -15.94 -13.96
C GLN A 390 -0.02 -15.93 -13.14
N VAL A 391 -1.01 -16.67 -13.61
CA VAL A 391 -2.24 -16.91 -12.86
C VAL A 391 -1.96 -17.89 -11.71
N LYS A 392 -1.95 -17.39 -10.48
CA LYS A 392 -1.73 -18.19 -9.26
C LYS A 392 -2.97 -18.94 -8.82
N ASP A 393 -4.14 -18.34 -9.03
CA ASP A 393 -5.40 -18.87 -8.53
C ASP A 393 -6.58 -18.65 -9.50
N LYS A 394 -6.79 -19.63 -10.37
CA LYS A 394 -7.90 -19.65 -11.35
C LYS A 394 -9.28 -19.70 -10.65
N ASP A 395 -9.34 -20.39 -9.52
CA ASP A 395 -10.61 -20.57 -8.79
C ASP A 395 -11.03 -19.26 -8.12
N PHE A 396 -10.09 -18.38 -7.79
CA PHE A 396 -10.40 -17.06 -7.26
C PHE A 396 -11.04 -16.15 -8.32
N ILE A 397 -10.59 -16.22 -9.58
CA ILE A 397 -11.24 -15.52 -10.69
C ILE A 397 -12.73 -15.93 -10.76
N LEU A 398 -12.98 -17.24 -10.81
CA LEU A 398 -14.33 -17.79 -10.90
C LEU A 398 -15.18 -17.45 -9.67
N TYR A 399 -14.54 -17.37 -8.51
CA TYR A 399 -15.19 -16.98 -7.27
C TYR A 399 -15.66 -15.52 -7.28
N LEU A 400 -14.81 -14.58 -7.70
CA LEU A 400 -15.18 -13.16 -7.84
C LEU A 400 -16.30 -12.96 -8.88
N GLU A 401 -16.20 -13.62 -10.04
CA GLU A 401 -17.25 -13.57 -11.06
C GLU A 401 -18.59 -14.10 -10.53
N ARG A 402 -18.56 -15.20 -9.77
CA ARG A 402 -19.77 -15.78 -9.17
C ARG A 402 -20.40 -14.83 -8.16
N ILE A 403 -19.62 -14.17 -7.31
CA ILE A 403 -20.13 -13.16 -6.37
C ILE A 403 -20.88 -12.07 -7.16
N THR A 404 -20.27 -11.55 -8.20
CA THR A 404 -20.87 -10.50 -9.04
C THR A 404 -22.17 -10.97 -9.67
N ASN A 405 -22.21 -12.17 -10.27
CA ASN A 405 -23.35 -12.68 -11.00
C ASN A 405 -24.49 -13.18 -10.10
N GLU A 406 -24.17 -13.98 -9.05
CA GLU A 406 -25.20 -14.56 -8.15
C GLU A 406 -25.81 -13.51 -7.21
N ARG A 407 -25.02 -12.52 -6.79
CA ARG A 407 -25.45 -11.51 -5.82
C ARG A 407 -25.82 -10.17 -6.46
N GLN A 408 -25.58 -10.00 -7.76
CA GLN A 408 -25.76 -8.74 -8.50
C GLN A 408 -25.08 -7.55 -7.80
N VAL A 409 -23.91 -7.79 -7.20
CA VAL A 409 -23.12 -6.82 -6.44
C VAL A 409 -21.81 -6.57 -7.17
N HIS A 410 -21.54 -5.30 -7.50
CA HIS A 410 -20.23 -4.87 -7.92
C HIS A 410 -19.39 -4.60 -6.68
N LEU A 411 -18.26 -5.32 -6.58
CA LEU A 411 -17.27 -5.09 -5.53
C LEU A 411 -16.37 -3.94 -5.95
N SER A 412 -16.10 -3.00 -5.03
CA SER A 412 -15.13 -1.93 -5.22
C SER A 412 -13.70 -2.49 -5.22
N PHE A 413 -12.73 -1.64 -5.63
CA PHE A 413 -11.31 -2.00 -5.58
C PHE A 413 -10.88 -2.40 -4.16
N GLU A 414 -11.22 -1.60 -3.15
CA GLU A 414 -10.86 -1.84 -1.74
C GLU A 414 -11.44 -3.17 -1.24
N GLU A 415 -12.65 -3.51 -1.63
CA GLU A 415 -13.30 -4.77 -1.29
C GLU A 415 -12.59 -5.97 -1.93
N ILE A 416 -12.22 -5.86 -3.21
CA ILE A 416 -11.49 -6.92 -3.93
C ILE A 416 -10.08 -7.07 -3.34
N PHE A 417 -9.42 -5.98 -3.03
CA PHE A 417 -8.12 -5.94 -2.41
C PHE A 417 -8.12 -6.60 -1.02
N GLU A 418 -9.16 -6.36 -0.22
CA GLU A 418 -9.33 -7.01 1.08
C GLU A 418 -9.60 -8.52 0.94
N LEU A 419 -10.43 -8.93 -0.03
CA LEU A 419 -10.67 -10.35 -0.31
C LEU A 419 -9.37 -11.07 -0.75
N GLU A 420 -8.53 -10.42 -1.54
CA GLU A 420 -7.24 -10.97 -1.93
C GLU A 420 -6.30 -11.14 -0.72
N LYS A 421 -6.26 -10.18 0.18
CA LYS A 421 -5.50 -10.30 1.44
C LYS A 421 -6.00 -11.47 2.29
N ILE A 422 -7.32 -11.68 2.38
CA ILE A 422 -7.91 -12.82 3.07
C ILE A 422 -7.48 -14.13 2.40
N ARG A 423 -7.50 -14.17 1.07
CA ARG A 423 -7.09 -15.34 0.28
C ARG A 423 -5.62 -15.70 0.51
N GLU A 424 -4.71 -14.71 0.48
CA GLU A 424 -3.27 -14.93 0.67
C GLU A 424 -2.94 -15.33 2.10
N SER A 425 -3.49 -14.64 3.09
CA SER A 425 -3.26 -14.93 4.50
C SER A 425 -3.95 -16.23 4.96
N GLN A 426 -4.89 -16.75 4.16
CA GLN A 426 -5.79 -17.86 4.47
C GLN A 426 -6.63 -17.66 5.73
N LYS A 427 -6.29 -16.70 6.58
CA LYS A 427 -7.00 -16.40 7.83
C LYS A 427 -6.56 -15.06 8.39
N THR A 428 -7.46 -14.10 8.52
CA THR A 428 -7.18 -12.78 9.08
C THR A 428 -8.14 -12.41 10.19
N GLY A 429 -7.70 -11.55 11.11
CA GLY A 429 -8.53 -11.06 12.22
C GLY A 429 -9.03 -9.64 12.04
N ASN A 430 -8.42 -8.87 11.14
CA ASN A 430 -8.79 -7.47 10.89
C ASN A 430 -9.36 -7.33 9.47
N ILE A 431 -10.62 -6.95 9.35
CA ILE A 431 -11.35 -6.81 8.08
C ILE A 431 -12.24 -5.57 8.17
N GLU A 432 -12.06 -4.65 7.24
CA GLU A 432 -12.82 -3.40 7.16
C GLU A 432 -14.26 -3.66 6.70
N PHE A 433 -14.44 -4.42 5.60
CA PHE A 433 -15.75 -4.72 5.01
C PHE A 433 -16.41 -5.96 5.61
N LYS A 434 -16.03 -6.36 6.82
CA LYS A 434 -16.48 -7.56 7.52
C LYS A 434 -17.99 -7.78 7.47
N ASN A 435 -18.77 -6.78 7.84
CA ASN A 435 -20.23 -6.91 7.95
C ASN A 435 -20.88 -7.17 6.59
N LYS A 436 -20.45 -6.45 5.55
CA LYS A 436 -20.90 -6.64 4.17
C LYS A 436 -20.54 -8.03 3.67
N PHE A 437 -19.32 -8.48 3.87
CA PHE A 437 -18.85 -9.79 3.40
C PHE A 437 -19.55 -10.96 4.10
N LEU A 438 -19.81 -10.85 5.40
CA LEU A 438 -20.59 -11.86 6.14
C LEU A 438 -22.05 -11.90 5.67
N GLN A 439 -22.68 -10.73 5.49
CA GLN A 439 -24.07 -10.65 5.00
C GLN A 439 -24.22 -11.23 3.59
N LEU A 440 -23.24 -11.01 2.73
CA LEU A 440 -23.21 -11.57 1.38
C LEU A 440 -22.80 -13.06 1.34
N GLY A 441 -22.31 -13.61 2.46
CA GLY A 441 -21.81 -14.98 2.54
C GLY A 441 -20.53 -15.21 1.73
N ILE A 442 -19.72 -14.18 1.58
CA ILE A 442 -18.43 -14.21 0.85
C ILE A 442 -17.31 -14.70 1.77
N ILE A 443 -17.38 -14.36 3.06
CA ILE A 443 -16.45 -14.83 4.09
C ILE A 443 -17.21 -15.56 5.18
N GLU A 444 -16.47 -16.33 5.97
CA GLU A 444 -16.97 -17.03 7.14
C GLU A 444 -16.10 -16.72 8.36
N GLN A 445 -16.74 -16.59 9.52
CA GLN A 445 -16.04 -16.35 10.77
C GLN A 445 -15.66 -17.66 11.44
N THR A 446 -14.41 -17.76 11.89
CA THR A 446 -13.90 -18.86 12.71
C THR A 446 -13.50 -18.33 14.08
N GLY A 447 -13.92 -19.00 15.15
CA GLY A 447 -13.68 -18.55 16.53
C GLY A 447 -14.68 -17.48 17.00
N ARG A 448 -14.58 -17.14 18.30
CA ARG A 448 -15.48 -16.18 18.98
C ARG A 448 -14.68 -15.07 19.63
N THR A 449 -15.28 -13.90 19.80
CA THR A 449 -14.74 -12.73 20.51
C THR A 449 -13.37 -12.23 19.97
N LYS A 450 -12.44 -11.85 20.85
CA LYS A 450 -11.11 -11.30 20.49
C LYS A 450 -10.22 -12.24 19.64
N GLY A 451 -10.55 -13.54 19.57
CA GLY A 451 -9.87 -14.53 18.74
C GLY A 451 -10.55 -14.81 17.39
N ALA A 452 -11.59 -14.07 17.03
CA ALA A 452 -12.27 -14.26 15.75
C ALA A 452 -11.31 -14.10 14.57
N ARG A 453 -11.41 -15.01 13.60
CA ARG A 453 -10.68 -14.98 12.34
C ARG A 453 -11.67 -15.14 11.19
N TYR A 454 -11.30 -14.68 10.02
CA TYR A 454 -12.14 -14.71 8.84
C TYR A 454 -11.42 -15.42 7.72
N ILE A 455 -12.14 -16.25 6.98
CA ILE A 455 -11.69 -17.03 5.82
C ILE A 455 -12.67 -16.82 4.67
N LEU A 456 -12.24 -17.07 3.44
CA LEU A 456 -13.18 -17.12 2.32
C LEU A 456 -14.23 -18.20 2.55
N SER A 457 -15.41 -18.02 1.98
CA SER A 457 -16.53 -18.95 2.20
C SER A 457 -16.25 -20.35 1.66
N HIS A 458 -16.95 -21.33 2.18
CA HIS A 458 -16.90 -22.73 1.74
C HIS A 458 -17.01 -22.89 0.21
N LYS A 459 -17.81 -22.05 -0.46
CA LYS A 459 -17.99 -22.09 -1.92
C LYS A 459 -16.68 -21.94 -2.69
N TYR A 460 -15.74 -21.11 -2.20
CA TYR A 460 -14.42 -20.98 -2.80
C TYR A 460 -13.61 -22.27 -2.70
N TYR A 461 -13.54 -22.89 -1.51
CA TYR A 461 -12.73 -24.08 -1.28
C TYR A 461 -13.27 -25.33 -1.97
N VAL A 462 -14.59 -25.48 -2.04
CA VAL A 462 -15.23 -26.59 -2.77
C VAL A 462 -14.90 -26.52 -4.25
N HIS A 463 -14.95 -25.34 -4.83
CA HIS A 463 -14.65 -25.14 -6.25
C HIS A 463 -13.21 -25.51 -6.59
N LYS A 464 -12.28 -25.27 -5.65
CA LYS A 464 -10.86 -25.60 -5.75
C LYS A 464 -10.54 -27.09 -5.52
N GLY A 465 -11.52 -27.93 -5.23
CA GLY A 465 -11.28 -29.32 -4.80
C GLY A 465 -10.48 -29.41 -3.49
N LYS A 466 -10.40 -28.32 -2.73
CA LYS A 466 -9.66 -28.20 -1.47
C LYS A 466 -10.59 -28.13 -0.25
N SER A 467 -11.68 -28.89 -0.26
CA SER A 467 -12.57 -29.00 0.90
C SER A 467 -11.81 -29.41 2.17
N GLY A 468 -10.73 -30.22 2.05
CA GLY A 468 -9.84 -30.54 3.15
C GLY A 468 -9.09 -29.33 3.72
N VAL A 469 -8.71 -28.35 2.90
CA VAL A 469 -8.11 -27.09 3.38
C VAL A 469 -9.13 -26.26 4.15
N TYR A 470 -10.35 -26.15 3.64
CA TYR A 470 -11.46 -25.50 4.33
C TYR A 470 -11.73 -26.17 5.68
N THR A 471 -11.86 -27.49 5.71
CA THR A 471 -12.07 -28.26 6.93
C THR A 471 -10.93 -28.04 7.92
N ARG A 472 -9.66 -28.00 7.46
CA ARG A 472 -8.49 -27.68 8.30
C ARG A 472 -8.55 -26.27 8.86
N LEU A 473 -8.95 -25.27 8.06
CA LEU A 473 -9.08 -23.87 8.49
C LEU A 473 -10.23 -23.68 9.49
N LEU A 474 -11.36 -24.36 9.27
CA LEU A 474 -12.45 -24.46 10.24
C LEU A 474 -12.08 -25.30 11.45
N GLY A 475 -11.36 -26.38 11.24
CA GLY A 475 -10.94 -27.34 12.26
C GLY A 475 -10.08 -26.76 13.38
N THR A 476 -9.61 -25.54 13.23
CA THR A 476 -9.08 -24.73 14.34
C THR A 476 -10.20 -24.13 15.21
N SER A 477 -11.48 -24.21 14.79
CA SER A 477 -12.59 -23.76 15.62
C SER A 477 -12.81 -24.73 16.77
N ARG A 478 -13.12 -24.19 17.94
CA ARG A 478 -13.37 -24.96 19.17
C ARG A 478 -14.56 -25.93 18.99
N GLU A 479 -15.58 -25.54 18.23
CA GLU A 479 -16.76 -26.35 17.95
C GLU A 479 -16.46 -27.56 17.05
N TYR A 480 -15.60 -27.40 16.04
CA TYR A 480 -15.15 -28.53 15.22
C TYR A 480 -14.37 -29.55 16.05
N LYS A 481 -13.47 -29.10 16.93
CA LYS A 481 -12.73 -29.99 17.83
C LYS A 481 -13.67 -30.76 18.77
N LYS A 482 -14.71 -30.12 19.26
CA LYS A 482 -15.77 -30.77 20.01
C LYS A 482 -16.50 -31.82 19.18
N GLU A 483 -16.82 -31.53 17.92
CA GLU A 483 -17.50 -32.51 17.04
C GLU A 483 -16.59 -33.70 16.72
N VAL A 484 -15.30 -33.49 16.49
CA VAL A 484 -14.32 -34.58 16.32
C VAL A 484 -14.27 -35.49 17.55
N ILE A 485 -14.32 -34.92 18.76
CA ILE A 485 -14.41 -35.72 20.01
C ILE A 485 -15.72 -36.53 20.02
N LEU A 486 -16.85 -35.92 19.67
CA LEU A 486 -18.12 -36.63 19.64
C LEU A 486 -18.13 -37.76 18.59
N GLN A 487 -17.57 -37.54 17.42
CA GLN A 487 -17.44 -38.56 16.37
C GLN A 487 -16.55 -39.72 16.82
N HIS A 488 -15.43 -39.41 17.49
CA HIS A 488 -14.55 -40.45 18.08
C HIS A 488 -15.34 -41.30 19.07
N LEU A 489 -16.10 -40.68 19.98
CA LEU A 489 -16.89 -41.38 20.97
C LEU A 489 -18.07 -42.18 20.37
N ARG A 490 -18.69 -41.69 19.27
CA ARG A 490 -19.71 -42.46 18.53
C ARG A 490 -19.13 -43.74 17.93
N LYS A 491 -17.88 -43.67 17.46
CA LYS A 491 -17.23 -44.80 16.79
C LYS A 491 -16.60 -45.83 17.76
N ASN A 492 -16.06 -45.34 18.89
CA ASN A 492 -15.25 -46.14 19.82
C ASN A 492 -15.97 -46.36 21.17
N GLU A 493 -17.24 -45.90 21.33
CA GLU A 493 -18.06 -45.98 22.53
C GLU A 493 -17.48 -45.30 23.78
N LYS A 494 -16.16 -45.30 23.95
CA LYS A 494 -15.39 -44.65 25.03
C LYS A 494 -14.07 -44.11 24.54
N GLY A 495 -13.52 -43.07 25.22
CA GLY A 495 -12.23 -42.49 24.92
C GLY A 495 -11.49 -42.04 26.18
N LEU A 496 -10.20 -42.28 26.24
CA LEU A 496 -9.30 -41.80 27.30
C LEU A 496 -8.81 -40.38 26.93
N ALA A 497 -8.40 -39.60 27.92
CA ALA A 497 -7.85 -38.25 27.68
C ALA A 497 -6.64 -38.26 26.73
N ARG A 498 -5.82 -39.32 26.79
CA ARG A 498 -4.66 -39.52 25.88
C ARG A 498 -5.09 -39.72 24.44
N ASP A 499 -6.22 -40.41 24.18
CA ASP A 499 -6.72 -40.65 22.81
C ASP A 499 -7.08 -39.32 22.15
N PHE A 500 -7.68 -38.40 22.89
CA PHE A 500 -7.98 -37.04 22.40
C PHE A 500 -6.72 -36.18 22.28
N GLN A 501 -5.70 -36.42 23.10
CA GLN A 501 -4.40 -35.74 22.93
C GLN A 501 -3.68 -36.24 21.67
N ASP A 502 -3.79 -37.51 21.34
CA ASP A 502 -3.22 -38.07 20.10
C ASP A 502 -3.97 -37.55 18.85
N ILE A 503 -5.29 -37.37 18.96
CA ILE A 503 -6.08 -36.73 17.88
C ILE A 503 -5.67 -35.27 17.66
N PHE A 504 -5.36 -34.55 18.74
CA PHE A 504 -5.03 -33.14 18.71
C PHE A 504 -3.57 -32.90 19.19
N ASN A 505 -2.62 -33.47 18.49
CA ASN A 505 -1.21 -33.42 18.85
C ASN A 505 -0.62 -31.99 18.90
N GLU A 506 -1.27 -31.04 18.21
CA GLU A 506 -0.91 -29.63 18.24
C GLU A 506 -1.46 -28.85 19.46
N LEU A 507 -2.37 -29.44 20.24
CA LEU A 507 -2.98 -28.80 21.42
C LEU A 507 -2.23 -29.20 22.72
N ARG A 508 -2.21 -28.27 23.66
CA ARG A 508 -1.76 -28.58 25.02
C ARG A 508 -2.79 -29.48 25.73
N ALA A 509 -2.36 -30.33 26.64
CA ALA A 509 -3.24 -31.18 27.41
C ALA A 509 -4.33 -30.40 28.19
N THR A 510 -4.03 -29.15 28.60
CA THR A 510 -4.98 -28.23 29.20
C THR A 510 -6.11 -27.82 28.25
N ASP A 511 -5.80 -27.63 26.97
CA ASP A 511 -6.78 -27.22 25.96
C ASP A 511 -7.73 -28.37 25.63
N VAL A 512 -7.20 -29.60 25.49
CA VAL A 512 -8.02 -30.82 25.32
C VAL A 512 -8.92 -31.02 26.54
N SER A 513 -8.38 -30.88 27.76
CA SER A 513 -9.18 -30.95 29.00
C SER A 513 -10.29 -29.93 29.08
N ASN A 514 -10.05 -28.71 28.57
CA ASN A 514 -11.08 -27.66 28.50
C ASN A 514 -12.19 -28.01 27.51
N LEU A 515 -11.87 -28.60 26.35
CA LEU A 515 -12.86 -29.06 25.37
C LEU A 515 -13.77 -30.17 25.96
N LEU A 516 -13.18 -31.14 26.64
CA LEU A 516 -13.91 -32.23 27.32
C LEU A 516 -14.82 -31.68 28.44
N ARG A 517 -14.31 -30.69 29.22
CA ARG A 517 -15.11 -30.03 30.27
C ARG A 517 -16.33 -29.31 29.70
N GLU A 518 -16.17 -28.58 28.59
CA GLU A 518 -17.25 -27.88 27.93
C GLU A 518 -18.29 -28.87 27.38
N LEU A 519 -17.87 -29.93 26.72
CA LEU A 519 -18.79 -30.98 26.22
C LEU A 519 -19.57 -31.65 27.37
N LYS A 520 -18.93 -31.81 28.54
CA LYS A 520 -19.60 -32.28 29.74
C LYS A 520 -20.61 -31.25 30.25
N GLN A 521 -20.27 -29.97 30.30
CA GLN A 521 -21.19 -28.89 30.70
C GLN A 521 -22.36 -28.76 29.72
N ASP A 522 -22.10 -28.95 28.42
CA ASP A 522 -23.13 -28.99 27.36
C ASP A 522 -24.00 -30.26 27.44
N GLY A 523 -23.73 -31.17 28.39
CA GLY A 523 -24.50 -32.39 28.61
C GLY A 523 -24.34 -33.44 27.51
N LYS A 524 -23.35 -33.33 26.65
CA LYS A 524 -23.13 -34.25 25.49
C LYS A 524 -22.29 -35.46 25.82
N ILE A 525 -21.41 -35.36 26.84
CA ILE A 525 -20.53 -36.46 27.28
C ILE A 525 -20.53 -36.59 28.80
N VAL A 526 -20.18 -37.74 29.29
CA VAL A 526 -19.99 -38.03 30.73
C VAL A 526 -18.62 -38.65 30.96
N HIS A 527 -18.07 -38.39 32.13
CA HIS A 527 -16.82 -39.00 32.59
C HIS A 527 -17.14 -40.10 33.61
N GLU A 528 -16.66 -41.30 33.38
CA GLU A 528 -16.83 -42.45 34.29
C GLU A 528 -15.47 -42.90 34.83
N GLY A 529 -15.45 -43.28 36.08
CA GLY A 529 -14.25 -43.75 36.76
C GLY A 529 -13.45 -42.65 37.46
N SER A 530 -12.22 -43.02 37.92
CA SER A 530 -11.36 -42.12 38.67
C SER A 530 -10.72 -41.03 37.79
N ARG A 531 -10.17 -39.98 38.41
CA ARG A 531 -9.47 -38.90 37.70
C ARG A 531 -8.24 -39.39 36.91
N LYS A 532 -7.62 -40.50 37.28
CA LYS A 532 -6.40 -41.07 36.65
C LYS A 532 -6.70 -42.17 35.64
N THR A 533 -7.79 -42.95 35.83
CA THR A 533 -8.09 -44.15 35.03
C THR A 533 -9.48 -44.09 34.40
N GLY A 534 -10.19 -42.99 34.54
CA GLY A 534 -11.51 -42.80 33.96
C GLY A 534 -11.48 -42.58 32.47
N TYR A 535 -12.66 -42.74 31.85
CA TYR A 535 -12.89 -42.57 30.42
C TYR A 535 -14.11 -41.67 30.16
N TRP A 536 -14.17 -41.14 28.96
CA TRP A 536 -15.29 -40.35 28.49
C TRP A 536 -16.16 -41.18 27.56
N ARG A 537 -17.46 -41.00 27.64
CA ARG A 537 -18.44 -41.57 26.72
C ARG A 537 -19.58 -40.57 26.42
N LEU A 538 -20.36 -40.84 25.37
CA LEU A 538 -21.56 -40.09 25.10
C LEU A 538 -22.58 -40.28 26.26
N LYS A 539 -23.33 -39.19 26.49
CA LYS A 539 -24.41 -39.25 27.50
C LYS A 539 -25.64 -39.94 26.94
#